data_a2a9b727e53c0cfbd3e3c3452402f608
#
_entry.id   a2a9b727e53c0cfbd3e3c3452402f608
#
_cell.length_a   1.000
_cell.length_b   1.000
_cell.length_c   1.000
_cell.angle_alpha   90.00
_cell.angle_beta   90.00
_cell.angle_gamma   90.00
#
_symmetry.space_group_name_H-M   'P 1'
#
loop_
_entity.id
_entity.type
_entity.pdbx_description
1 polymer ?
#
loop_
_entity_poly.entity_id
_entity_poly.type
_entity_poly.pdbx_seq_one_letter_code
_entity_poly.pdbx_strand_id
1 'polypeptide(L)'
;MRSKDPELMKKIREFVDRYYRENRSSPSTQTVGAAVGVTKQTAYRYLLEMSEQGMLEYDRGVKSSPQIAKCRTGYVSVPVVGSIRCGDPETEEEQVEEYVSLPESIFGRGRFYLVRAKGDSMVDAGIEDGDLVLIELCHEASAGDIVVALDPDGENTLKRYKGKERGEYLLAYMNEAQYPGKVIRVRSFAVQGIARHVIKTL
;
A
#
# COMPACT_ATOMS: atom_id res chain seq x y z
N MET A 1 19.07 -9.92 28.40
CA MET A 1 19.73 -9.91 27.07
C MET A 1 19.94 -8.47 26.65
N ARG A 2 21.14 -8.05 26.24
CA ARG A 2 21.34 -6.70 25.71
C ARG A 2 20.57 -6.59 24.39
N SER A 3 19.65 -5.65 24.30
CA SER A 3 19.00 -5.29 23.06
C SER A 3 20.05 -4.97 22.00
N LYS A 4 19.93 -5.51 20.80
CA LYS A 4 20.84 -5.20 19.70
C LYS A 4 20.57 -3.79 19.20
N ASP A 5 21.61 -3.14 18.69
CA ASP A 5 21.57 -1.76 18.23
C ASP A 5 20.64 -1.63 16.99
N PRO A 6 19.53 -0.89 17.09
CA PRO A 6 18.58 -0.70 15.97
C PRO A 6 19.20 0.03 14.78
N GLU A 7 20.16 0.95 15.04
CA GLU A 7 20.84 1.68 13.96
C GLU A 7 21.73 0.76 13.12
N LEU A 8 22.37 -0.21 13.77
CA LEU A 8 23.17 -1.20 13.04
C LEU A 8 22.26 -2.16 12.24
N MET A 9 21.09 -2.54 12.77
CA MET A 9 20.10 -3.31 12.01
C MET A 9 19.63 -2.56 10.76
N LYS A 10 19.36 -1.25 10.89
CA LYS A 10 18.98 -0.39 9.76
C LYS A 10 20.07 -0.35 8.70
N LYS A 11 21.33 -0.12 9.10
CA LYS A 11 22.48 -0.11 8.17
C LYS A 11 22.66 -1.45 7.45
N ILE A 12 22.51 -2.56 8.16
CA ILE A 12 22.57 -3.91 7.56
C ILE A 12 21.47 -4.07 6.51
N ARG A 13 20.23 -3.69 6.84
CA ARG A 13 19.10 -3.79 5.92
C ARG A 13 19.33 -2.94 4.65
N GLU A 14 19.69 -1.67 4.82
CA GLU A 14 19.96 -0.76 3.70
C GLU A 14 21.07 -1.27 2.77
N PHE A 15 22.13 -1.84 3.36
CA PHE A 15 23.22 -2.44 2.58
C PHE A 15 22.75 -3.66 1.80
N VAL A 16 22.03 -4.59 2.45
CA VAL A 16 21.52 -5.81 1.82
C VAL A 16 20.58 -5.49 0.67
N ASP A 17 19.67 -4.52 0.86
CA ASP A 17 18.74 -4.06 -0.18
C ASP A 17 19.46 -3.46 -1.38
N ARG A 18 20.45 -2.60 -1.14
CA ARG A 18 21.26 -1.99 -2.19
C ARG A 18 22.06 -3.05 -2.96
N TYR A 19 22.75 -3.92 -2.24
CA TYR A 19 23.57 -4.97 -2.84
C TYR A 19 22.75 -5.89 -3.73
N TYR A 20 21.55 -6.29 -3.27
CA TYR A 20 20.66 -7.12 -4.06
C TYR A 20 20.16 -6.43 -5.35
N ARG A 21 19.84 -5.13 -5.26
CA ARG A 21 19.46 -4.35 -6.47
C ARG A 21 20.58 -4.28 -7.49
N GLU A 22 21.81 -4.09 -7.04
CA GLU A 22 22.99 -3.93 -7.92
C GLU A 22 23.47 -5.28 -8.49
N ASN A 23 23.48 -6.34 -7.69
CA ASN A 23 24.12 -7.61 -8.02
C ASN A 23 23.14 -8.74 -8.36
N ARG A 24 21.83 -8.54 -8.18
CA ARG A 24 20.77 -9.56 -8.32
C ARG A 24 21.05 -10.85 -7.52
N SER A 25 21.85 -10.74 -6.48
CA SER A 25 22.25 -11.83 -5.59
C SER A 25 22.39 -11.31 -4.16
N SER A 26 22.28 -12.20 -3.18
CA SER A 26 22.43 -11.84 -1.78
C SER A 26 23.91 -11.71 -1.38
N PRO A 27 24.28 -10.71 -0.54
CA PRO A 27 25.64 -10.57 -0.06
C PRO A 27 25.96 -11.70 0.94
N SER A 28 27.24 -12.11 1.00
CA SER A 28 27.70 -13.02 2.04
C SER A 28 27.70 -12.32 3.41
N THR A 29 27.61 -13.09 4.50
CA THR A 29 27.73 -12.55 5.86
C THR A 29 29.04 -11.77 6.08
N GLN A 30 30.12 -12.20 5.43
CA GLN A 30 31.40 -11.51 5.47
C GLN A 30 31.33 -10.16 4.74
N THR A 31 30.67 -10.12 3.58
CA THR A 31 30.43 -8.89 2.81
C THR A 31 29.58 -7.91 3.61
N VAL A 32 28.52 -8.39 4.26
CA VAL A 32 27.68 -7.56 5.16
C VAL A 32 28.53 -7.00 6.30
N GLY A 33 29.31 -7.85 6.99
CA GLY A 33 30.15 -7.41 8.12
C GLY A 33 31.15 -6.32 7.69
N ALA A 34 31.84 -6.53 6.57
CA ALA A 34 32.78 -5.56 6.03
C ALA A 34 32.11 -4.22 5.68
N ALA A 35 30.92 -4.27 5.08
CA ALA A 35 30.21 -3.07 4.65
C ALA A 35 29.71 -2.19 5.80
N VAL A 36 29.31 -2.81 6.92
CA VAL A 36 28.79 -2.07 8.09
C VAL A 36 29.79 -1.94 9.24
N GLY A 37 31.07 -2.34 8.99
CA GLY A 37 32.17 -2.15 9.96
C GLY A 37 32.13 -3.10 11.15
N VAL A 38 31.59 -4.31 11.02
CA VAL A 38 31.54 -5.31 12.09
C VAL A 38 32.18 -6.64 11.66
N THR A 39 32.49 -7.51 12.64
CA THR A 39 33.00 -8.84 12.33
C THR A 39 31.93 -9.72 11.69
N LYS A 40 32.38 -10.74 10.91
CA LYS A 40 31.47 -11.75 10.33
C LYS A 40 30.54 -12.37 11.39
N GLN A 41 31.08 -12.67 12.59
CA GLN A 41 30.29 -13.26 13.68
C GLN A 41 29.23 -12.28 14.21
N THR A 42 29.57 -11.01 14.32
CA THR A 42 28.60 -9.97 14.71
C THR A 42 27.51 -9.82 13.65
N ALA A 43 27.89 -9.69 12.38
CA ALA A 43 26.94 -9.63 11.28
C ALA A 43 26.00 -10.84 11.27
N TYR A 44 26.53 -12.05 11.43
CA TYR A 44 25.74 -13.27 11.53
C TYR A 44 24.68 -13.22 12.64
N ARG A 45 25.06 -12.78 13.84
CA ARG A 45 24.14 -12.66 14.98
C ARG A 45 23.04 -11.63 14.75
N TYR A 46 23.35 -10.54 14.06
CA TYR A 46 22.36 -9.53 13.66
C TYR A 46 21.42 -10.07 12.59
N LEU A 47 21.93 -10.74 11.58
CA LEU A 47 21.11 -11.35 10.52
C LEU A 47 20.12 -12.38 11.06
N LEU A 48 20.55 -13.21 12.05
CA LEU A 48 19.65 -14.14 12.71
C LEU A 48 18.51 -13.41 13.46
N GLU A 49 18.86 -12.43 14.27
CA GLU A 49 17.86 -11.64 14.99
C GLU A 49 16.89 -10.93 14.06
N MET A 50 17.40 -10.31 12.98
CA MET A 50 16.57 -9.64 11.99
C MET A 50 15.65 -10.64 11.25
N SER A 51 16.10 -11.88 11.07
CA SER A 51 15.27 -12.94 10.51
C SER A 51 14.18 -13.39 11.50
N GLU A 52 14.51 -13.53 12.78
CA GLU A 52 13.54 -13.86 13.84
C GLU A 52 12.48 -12.74 14.01
N GLN A 53 12.86 -11.48 13.78
CA GLN A 53 11.96 -10.33 13.79
C GLN A 53 11.22 -10.13 12.46
N GLY A 54 11.41 -11.01 11.47
CA GLY A 54 10.77 -10.91 10.17
C GLY A 54 11.27 -9.75 9.28
N MET A 55 12.41 -9.14 9.63
CA MET A 55 12.98 -8.02 8.87
C MET A 55 13.68 -8.46 7.57
N LEU A 56 14.12 -9.73 7.50
CA LEU A 56 14.72 -10.37 6.33
C LEU A 56 14.59 -11.89 6.45
N GLU A 57 14.73 -12.59 5.33
CA GLU A 57 14.82 -14.08 5.33
C GLU A 57 16.29 -14.51 5.38
N TYR A 58 16.62 -15.38 6.33
CA TYR A 58 17.96 -15.93 6.49
C TYR A 58 17.92 -17.44 6.61
N ASP A 59 18.45 -18.16 5.61
CA ASP A 59 18.47 -19.61 5.60
C ASP A 59 19.78 -20.17 6.21
N ARG A 60 19.64 -21.07 7.18
CA ARG A 60 20.76 -21.69 7.90
C ARG A 60 21.38 -22.90 7.19
N GLY A 61 20.82 -23.32 6.04
CA GLY A 61 21.01 -24.67 5.52
C GLY A 61 22.04 -24.87 4.41
N VAL A 62 22.63 -23.85 3.81
CA VAL A 62 23.47 -24.01 2.64
C VAL A 62 24.96 -23.83 2.98
N LYS A 63 25.78 -24.88 2.70
CA LYS A 63 27.22 -24.92 2.97
C LYS A 63 28.08 -23.88 2.24
N SER A 64 27.53 -23.11 1.35
CA SER A 64 28.23 -22.08 0.57
C SER A 64 27.42 -20.78 0.58
N SER A 65 27.81 -19.87 1.45
CA SER A 65 27.20 -18.54 1.68
C SER A 65 25.75 -18.61 2.12
N PRO A 66 25.43 -18.08 3.31
CA PRO A 66 24.04 -17.89 3.69
C PRO A 66 23.40 -17.01 2.62
N GLN A 67 22.49 -17.59 1.87
CA GLN A 67 21.64 -16.80 1.01
C GLN A 67 20.79 -15.95 1.96
N ILE A 68 21.06 -14.66 1.99
CA ILE A 68 20.09 -13.70 2.50
C ILE A 68 19.02 -13.67 1.41
N ALA A 69 18.14 -14.67 1.53
CA ALA A 69 17.02 -14.77 0.64
C ALA A 69 16.15 -13.56 0.91
N LYS A 70 16.05 -12.69 -0.06
CA LYS A 70 15.16 -11.54 -0.12
C LYS A 70 15.09 -10.73 1.18
N CYS A 71 15.65 -9.54 1.18
CA CYS A 71 15.07 -8.49 1.98
C CYS A 71 13.57 -8.53 1.70
N ARG A 72 12.76 -8.85 2.68
CA ARG A 72 11.34 -8.65 2.56
C ARG A 72 11.16 -7.15 2.37
N THR A 73 11.10 -6.70 1.14
CA THR A 73 10.27 -5.56 0.83
C THR A 73 8.91 -6.01 1.35
N GLY A 74 8.44 -5.39 2.44
CA GLY A 74 7.17 -5.75 2.99
C GLY A 74 6.17 -5.72 1.84
N TYR A 75 5.43 -6.79 1.69
CA TYR A 75 4.27 -6.82 0.80
C TYR A 75 3.05 -6.72 1.70
N VAL A 76 2.15 -5.83 1.36
CA VAL A 76 0.83 -5.81 1.94
C VAL A 76 -0.10 -6.62 1.05
N SER A 77 -0.84 -7.55 1.64
CA SER A 77 -1.91 -8.27 0.94
C SER A 77 -3.13 -7.38 0.90
N VAL A 78 -3.58 -7.03 -0.31
CA VAL A 78 -4.64 -6.05 -0.54
C VAL A 78 -5.80 -6.75 -1.25
N PRO A 79 -7.02 -6.77 -0.67
CA PRO A 79 -8.18 -7.35 -1.33
C PRO A 79 -8.62 -6.47 -2.51
N VAL A 80 -8.97 -7.11 -3.62
CA VAL A 80 -9.70 -6.49 -4.73
C VAL A 80 -11.18 -6.71 -4.49
N VAL A 81 -11.95 -5.63 -4.41
CA VAL A 81 -13.39 -5.69 -4.15
C VAL A 81 -14.17 -5.18 -5.36
N GLY A 82 -15.17 -5.95 -5.78
CA GLY A 82 -16.00 -5.59 -6.95
C GLY A 82 -16.99 -4.45 -6.68
N SER A 83 -17.54 -4.42 -5.48
CA SER A 83 -18.39 -3.33 -4.97
C SER A 83 -18.29 -3.32 -3.44
N ILE A 84 -18.30 -2.14 -2.85
CA ILE A 84 -18.29 -1.99 -1.39
C ILE A 84 -19.74 -1.71 -0.98
N ARG A 85 -20.35 -2.57 -0.14
CA ARG A 85 -21.57 -2.25 0.60
C ARG A 85 -21.19 -1.72 2.00
N CYS A 86 -22.17 -1.29 2.79
CA CYS A 86 -21.91 -0.79 4.15
C CYS A 86 -21.10 -1.79 4.98
N GLY A 87 -19.84 -1.46 5.32
CA GLY A 87 -19.01 -2.31 6.17
C GLY A 87 -17.52 -2.11 5.97
N ASP A 88 -16.73 -2.75 6.81
CA ASP A 88 -15.27 -2.81 6.66
C ASP A 88 -14.96 -3.85 5.58
N PRO A 89 -14.25 -3.50 4.48
CA PRO A 89 -13.91 -4.44 3.39
C PRO A 89 -13.17 -5.69 3.85
N GLU A 90 -12.53 -5.66 5.02
CA GLU A 90 -11.84 -6.82 5.60
C GLU A 90 -12.80 -7.79 6.32
N THR A 91 -14.00 -7.35 6.67
CA THR A 91 -14.98 -8.18 7.41
C THR A 91 -16.04 -8.83 6.52
N GLU A 92 -16.17 -8.39 5.26
CA GLU A 92 -17.13 -8.96 4.29
C GLU A 92 -16.39 -9.80 3.23
N GLU A 93 -15.99 -11.02 3.57
CA GLU A 93 -15.31 -11.98 2.69
C GLU A 93 -16.09 -12.28 1.39
N GLU A 94 -17.40 -12.09 1.38
CA GLU A 94 -18.28 -12.38 0.22
C GLU A 94 -18.08 -11.43 -0.97
N GLN A 95 -17.34 -10.31 -0.80
CA GLN A 95 -17.16 -9.30 -1.86
C GLN A 95 -15.72 -9.23 -2.39
N VAL A 96 -14.81 -10.00 -1.81
CA VAL A 96 -13.41 -10.05 -2.25
C VAL A 96 -13.30 -10.95 -3.47
N GLU A 97 -12.87 -10.38 -4.61
CA GLU A 97 -12.64 -11.13 -5.86
C GLU A 97 -11.32 -11.90 -5.79
N GLU A 98 -10.26 -11.22 -5.32
CA GLU A 98 -8.91 -11.78 -5.19
C GLU A 98 -8.07 -10.96 -4.22
N TYR A 99 -6.88 -11.47 -3.86
CA TYR A 99 -5.89 -10.74 -3.10
C TYR A 99 -4.64 -10.47 -3.94
N VAL A 100 -4.18 -9.22 -3.95
CA VAL A 100 -2.98 -8.78 -4.64
C VAL A 100 -1.90 -8.40 -3.64
N SER A 101 -0.67 -8.90 -3.84
CA SER A 101 0.48 -8.52 -3.01
C SER A 101 1.16 -7.29 -3.57
N LEU A 102 1.06 -6.16 -2.88
CA LEU A 102 1.67 -4.89 -3.26
C LEU A 102 2.93 -4.60 -2.44
N PRO A 103 4.04 -4.15 -3.06
CA PRO A 103 5.27 -3.82 -2.35
C PRO A 103 5.10 -2.53 -1.51
N GLU A 104 5.34 -2.63 -0.20
CA GLU A 104 5.31 -1.48 0.72
C GLU A 104 6.26 -0.34 0.32
N SER A 105 7.34 -0.66 -0.38
CA SER A 105 8.31 0.33 -0.86
C SER A 105 7.75 1.29 -1.91
N ILE A 106 6.67 0.92 -2.59
CA ILE A 106 6.02 1.71 -3.62
C ILE A 106 4.72 2.31 -3.07
N PHE A 107 3.91 1.48 -2.42
CA PHE A 107 2.55 1.83 -2.02
C PHE A 107 2.43 2.28 -0.56
N GLY A 108 3.52 2.15 0.23
CA GLY A 108 3.51 2.49 1.65
C GLY A 108 2.95 1.38 2.53
N ARG A 109 2.78 1.71 3.82
CA ARG A 109 2.16 0.85 4.83
C ARG A 109 0.81 1.43 5.22
N GLY A 110 -0.18 0.57 5.34
CA GLY A 110 -1.52 0.97 5.72
C GLY A 110 -2.51 -0.17 5.54
N ARG A 111 -3.75 0.11 5.85
CA ARG A 111 -4.87 -0.77 5.49
C ARG A 111 -5.41 -0.29 4.16
N PHE A 112 -5.29 -1.15 3.15
CA PHE A 112 -5.69 -0.83 1.78
C PHE A 112 -6.66 -1.86 1.23
N TYR A 113 -7.44 -1.42 0.26
CA TYR A 113 -8.18 -2.27 -0.64
C TYR A 113 -8.12 -1.71 -2.07
N LEU A 114 -8.37 -2.54 -3.06
CA LEU A 114 -8.45 -2.16 -4.45
C LEU A 114 -9.91 -2.19 -4.91
N VAL A 115 -10.31 -1.16 -5.63
CA VAL A 115 -11.60 -1.12 -6.34
C VAL A 115 -11.37 -1.02 -7.82
N ARG A 116 -12.21 -1.67 -8.60
CA ARG A 116 -12.25 -1.50 -10.04
C ARG A 116 -13.12 -0.29 -10.38
N ALA A 117 -12.54 0.72 -10.97
CA ALA A 117 -13.27 1.89 -11.42
C ALA A 117 -14.32 1.51 -12.48
N LYS A 118 -15.51 2.11 -12.39
CA LYS A 118 -16.58 1.94 -13.36
C LYS A 118 -17.04 3.30 -13.88
N GLY A 119 -17.14 3.39 -15.21
CA GLY A 119 -17.57 4.60 -15.90
C GLY A 119 -16.47 5.64 -16.02
N ASP A 120 -16.86 6.82 -16.47
CA ASP A 120 -15.98 7.88 -16.93
C ASP A 120 -15.97 9.14 -16.05
N SER A 121 -16.60 9.07 -14.89
CA SER A 121 -16.80 10.25 -14.04
C SER A 121 -15.54 10.86 -13.44
N MET A 122 -14.39 10.19 -13.54
CA MET A 122 -13.12 10.56 -12.90
C MET A 122 -11.93 10.63 -13.88
N VAL A 123 -12.17 10.73 -15.18
CA VAL A 123 -11.11 10.72 -16.21
C VAL A 123 -10.14 11.89 -16.10
N ASP A 124 -10.61 13.08 -15.69
CA ASP A 124 -9.73 14.24 -15.47
C ASP A 124 -8.85 14.09 -14.23
N ALA A 125 -9.13 13.09 -13.39
CA ALA A 125 -8.26 12.66 -12.30
C ALA A 125 -7.32 11.51 -12.72
N GLY A 126 -7.32 11.13 -14.01
CA GLY A 126 -6.54 10.03 -14.54
C GLY A 126 -7.09 8.65 -14.18
N ILE A 127 -8.36 8.53 -13.79
CA ILE A 127 -9.03 7.27 -13.46
C ILE A 127 -10.05 6.97 -14.56
N GLU A 128 -9.82 5.89 -15.29
CA GLU A 128 -10.64 5.44 -16.41
C GLU A 128 -11.41 4.15 -16.06
N ASP A 129 -12.38 3.82 -16.89
CA ASP A 129 -13.16 2.59 -16.72
C ASP A 129 -12.25 1.34 -16.74
N GLY A 130 -12.40 0.47 -15.75
CA GLY A 130 -11.59 -0.75 -15.59
C GLY A 130 -10.29 -0.59 -14.80
N ASP A 131 -9.83 0.63 -14.52
CA ASP A 131 -8.63 0.87 -13.70
C ASP A 131 -8.79 0.29 -12.29
N LEU A 132 -7.67 -0.21 -11.71
CA LEU A 132 -7.63 -0.57 -10.31
C LEU A 132 -7.16 0.64 -9.48
N VAL A 133 -7.98 1.08 -8.56
CA VAL A 133 -7.69 2.21 -7.67
C VAL A 133 -7.36 1.68 -6.29
N LEU A 134 -6.16 1.98 -5.78
CA LEU A 134 -5.75 1.66 -4.42
C LEU A 134 -6.32 2.68 -3.45
N ILE A 135 -7.16 2.20 -2.56
CA ILE A 135 -7.85 3.00 -1.55
C ILE A 135 -7.22 2.74 -0.19
N GLU A 136 -6.82 3.81 0.50
CA GLU A 136 -6.44 3.74 1.90
C GLU A 136 -7.71 3.82 2.76
N LEU A 137 -7.91 2.82 3.63
CA LEU A 137 -9.06 2.76 4.51
C LEU A 137 -8.98 3.88 5.55
N CYS A 138 -9.91 4.81 5.51
CA CYS A 138 -10.07 5.88 6.48
C CYS A 138 -11.51 6.37 6.48
N HIS A 139 -11.90 7.04 7.57
CA HIS A 139 -13.27 7.55 7.74
C HIS A 139 -13.35 9.08 7.69
N GLU A 140 -12.21 9.75 7.49
CA GLU A 140 -12.12 11.21 7.39
C GLU A 140 -11.43 11.59 6.09
N ALA A 141 -11.89 12.66 5.46
CA ALA A 141 -11.32 13.19 4.24
C ALA A 141 -11.25 14.71 4.27
N SER A 142 -10.25 15.26 3.59
CA SER A 142 -10.06 16.69 3.39
C SER A 142 -10.58 17.13 2.03
N ALA A 143 -10.98 18.40 1.92
CA ALA A 143 -11.36 18.97 0.64
C ALA A 143 -10.20 18.83 -0.39
N GLY A 144 -10.49 18.24 -1.53
CA GLY A 144 -9.53 17.91 -2.56
C GLY A 144 -9.25 16.42 -2.70
N ASP A 145 -9.51 15.62 -1.68
CA ASP A 145 -9.31 14.18 -1.73
C ASP A 145 -10.28 13.51 -2.70
N ILE A 146 -9.80 12.46 -3.35
CA ILE A 146 -10.66 11.54 -4.12
C ILE A 146 -11.06 10.43 -3.16
N VAL A 147 -12.36 10.32 -2.91
CA VAL A 147 -12.92 9.45 -1.87
C VAL A 147 -13.82 8.38 -2.46
N VAL A 148 -13.81 7.21 -1.84
CA VAL A 148 -14.93 6.28 -1.95
C VAL A 148 -15.95 6.72 -0.91
N ALA A 149 -17.09 7.18 -1.41
CA ALA A 149 -18.20 7.68 -0.61
C ALA A 149 -19.37 6.72 -0.70
N LEU A 150 -19.94 6.38 0.46
CA LEU A 150 -21.18 5.64 0.56
C LEU A 150 -22.32 6.64 0.77
N ASP A 151 -23.26 6.65 -0.14
CA ASP A 151 -24.43 7.51 -0.05
C ASP A 151 -25.48 6.93 0.93
N PRO A 152 -26.54 7.70 1.28
CA PRO A 152 -27.58 7.21 2.16
C PRO A 152 -28.38 6.01 1.61
N ASP A 153 -28.35 5.79 0.29
CA ASP A 153 -29.03 4.66 -0.37
C ASP A 153 -28.15 3.39 -0.38
N GLY A 154 -26.91 3.50 0.15
CA GLY A 154 -25.97 2.39 0.25
C GLY A 154 -25.18 2.13 -1.03
N GLU A 155 -25.16 3.09 -1.96
CA GLU A 155 -24.35 2.99 -3.16
C GLU A 155 -22.98 3.64 -2.99
N ASN A 156 -21.95 2.96 -3.48
CA ASN A 156 -20.59 3.48 -3.48
C ASN A 156 -20.31 4.31 -4.73
N THR A 157 -19.63 5.42 -4.51
CA THR A 157 -19.20 6.28 -5.60
C THR A 157 -17.78 6.80 -5.37
N LEU A 158 -16.98 6.84 -6.43
CA LEU A 158 -15.66 7.47 -6.41
C LEU A 158 -15.79 8.89 -6.93
N LYS A 159 -15.55 9.88 -6.08
CA LYS A 159 -15.69 11.30 -6.41
C LYS A 159 -14.64 12.14 -5.71
N ARG A 160 -14.43 13.37 -6.21
CA ARG A 160 -13.61 14.36 -5.54
C ARG A 160 -14.43 15.07 -4.46
N TYR A 161 -14.01 14.97 -3.21
CA TYR A 161 -14.61 15.72 -2.13
C TYR A 161 -14.20 17.19 -2.18
N LYS A 162 -15.15 18.11 -2.31
CA LYS A 162 -14.90 19.56 -2.35
C LYS A 162 -15.09 20.27 -1.02
N GLY A 163 -15.51 19.56 0.02
CA GLY A 163 -15.80 20.14 1.33
C GLY A 163 -17.31 20.28 1.58
N LYS A 164 -17.65 21.09 2.58
CA LYS A 164 -19.03 21.31 3.04
C LYS A 164 -19.45 22.75 2.75
N GLU A 165 -20.62 22.93 2.12
CA GLU A 165 -21.21 24.22 1.82
C GLU A 165 -22.69 24.20 2.22
N ARG A 166 -23.14 25.24 2.97
CA ARG A 166 -24.53 25.38 3.42
C ARG A 166 -25.12 24.16 4.10
N GLY A 167 -24.29 23.39 4.81
CA GLY A 167 -24.72 22.19 5.50
C GLY A 167 -24.68 20.90 4.68
N GLU A 168 -24.37 20.98 3.37
CA GLU A 168 -24.27 19.86 2.46
C GLU A 168 -22.82 19.57 2.09
N TYR A 169 -22.48 18.30 1.91
CA TYR A 169 -21.20 17.82 1.41
C TYR A 169 -21.24 17.78 -0.11
N LEU A 170 -20.11 18.17 -0.74
CA LEU A 170 -19.99 18.32 -2.18
C LEU A 170 -19.06 17.25 -2.75
N LEU A 171 -19.59 16.36 -3.58
CA LEU A 171 -18.86 15.31 -4.28
C LEU A 171 -18.85 15.62 -5.77
N ALA A 172 -17.69 15.99 -6.31
CA ALA A 172 -17.57 16.48 -7.68
C ALA A 172 -17.16 15.35 -8.65
N TYR A 173 -17.73 15.41 -9.81
CA TYR A 173 -17.23 14.68 -10.98
C TYR A 173 -15.91 15.30 -11.45
N MET A 174 -15.03 14.47 -11.98
CA MET A 174 -13.75 14.85 -12.58
C MET A 174 -13.74 14.41 -14.05
N ASN A 175 -14.70 14.92 -14.79
CA ASN A 175 -14.83 14.78 -16.25
C ASN A 175 -15.62 16.00 -16.75
N GLU A 176 -14.88 17.09 -16.97
CA GLU A 176 -15.49 18.38 -17.34
C GLU A 176 -16.13 18.34 -18.74
N ALA A 177 -15.59 17.49 -19.63
CA ALA A 177 -16.11 17.33 -20.98
C ALA A 177 -17.52 16.70 -20.99
N GLN A 178 -17.76 15.69 -20.16
CA GLN A 178 -19.02 14.96 -20.11
C GLN A 178 -19.98 15.50 -19.04
N TYR A 179 -19.44 16.00 -17.94
CA TYR A 179 -20.20 16.44 -16.76
C TYR A 179 -19.75 17.83 -16.29
N PRO A 180 -19.89 18.90 -17.11
CA PRO A 180 -19.35 20.22 -16.80
C PRO A 180 -19.91 20.76 -15.47
N GLY A 181 -19.00 20.99 -14.49
CA GLY A 181 -19.32 21.50 -13.17
C GLY A 181 -20.24 20.63 -12.31
N LYS A 182 -20.47 19.34 -12.69
CA LYS A 182 -21.42 18.48 -11.99
C LYS A 182 -20.93 18.10 -10.60
N VAL A 183 -21.80 18.31 -9.62
CA VAL A 183 -21.56 18.01 -8.20
C VAL A 183 -22.78 17.32 -7.60
N ILE A 184 -22.54 16.24 -6.87
CA ILE A 184 -23.56 15.62 -6.02
C ILE A 184 -23.54 16.35 -4.68
N ARG A 185 -24.72 16.77 -4.20
CA ARG A 185 -24.91 17.39 -2.89
C ARG A 185 -25.64 16.42 -1.98
N VAL A 186 -24.99 16.07 -0.85
CA VAL A 186 -25.59 15.16 0.13
C VAL A 186 -25.51 15.74 1.52
N ARG A 187 -26.54 15.47 2.34
CA ARG A 187 -26.57 15.94 3.74
C ARG A 187 -25.69 15.10 4.65
N SER A 188 -25.46 13.84 4.28
CA SER A 188 -24.56 12.94 4.94
C SER A 188 -23.99 11.94 3.94
N PHE A 189 -22.77 11.47 4.18
CA PHE A 189 -22.17 10.34 3.49
C PHE A 189 -21.11 9.72 4.41
N ALA A 190 -20.78 8.46 4.20
CA ALA A 190 -19.68 7.83 4.91
C ALA A 190 -18.47 7.75 3.98
N VAL A 191 -17.32 8.21 4.48
CA VAL A 191 -16.03 8.00 3.81
C VAL A 191 -15.59 6.58 4.09
N GLN A 192 -15.41 5.78 3.04
CA GLN A 192 -14.89 4.41 3.11
C GLN A 192 -13.38 4.35 2.90
N GLY A 193 -12.81 5.40 2.31
CA GLY A 193 -11.38 5.55 2.12
C GLY A 193 -11.04 6.61 1.09
N ILE A 194 -9.72 6.85 0.96
CA ILE A 194 -9.14 7.85 0.05
C ILE A 194 -8.32 7.13 -1.03
N ALA A 195 -8.51 7.51 -2.29
CA ALA A 195 -7.70 7.02 -3.40
C ALA A 195 -6.26 7.53 -3.30
N ARG A 196 -5.29 6.62 -3.36
CA ARG A 196 -3.86 6.94 -3.27
C ARG A 196 -3.12 6.67 -4.57
N HIS A 197 -3.44 5.58 -5.25
CA HIS A 197 -2.78 5.19 -6.50
C HIS A 197 -3.79 4.65 -7.50
N VAL A 198 -3.45 4.78 -8.78
CA VAL A 198 -4.17 4.15 -9.88
C VAL A 198 -3.23 3.18 -10.57
N ILE A 199 -3.68 1.96 -10.78
CA ILE A 199 -2.95 0.89 -11.48
C ILE A 199 -3.66 0.68 -12.81
N LYS A 200 -2.96 0.96 -13.91
CA LYS A 200 -3.46 0.84 -15.28
C LYS A 200 -2.84 -0.33 -16.01
N THR A 201 -3.61 -0.95 -16.87
CA THR A 201 -3.09 -1.85 -17.91
C THR A 201 -2.98 -1.03 -19.20
N LEU A 202 -1.78 -1.05 -19.82
CA LEU A 202 -1.50 -0.34 -21.08
C LEU A 202 -1.87 -1.22 -22.28
#